data_b74320282224427ceade8ca19ecf0792
#
_entry.id   b74320282224427ceade8ca19ecf0792
#
_cell.length_a   1.000
_cell.length_b   1.000
_cell.length_c   1.000
_cell.angle_alpha   90.00
_cell.angle_beta   90.00
_cell.angle_gamma   90.00
#
_symmetry.space_group_name_H-M   'P 1'
#
loop_
_entity.id
_entity.type
_entity.pdbx_description
1 polymer ?
#
loop_
_entity_poly.entity_id
_entity_poly.type
_entity_poly.pdbx_seq_one_letter_code
_entity_poly.pdbx_strand_id
1 'polypeptide(L)'
;VEICEDLWAPIPPSSTLALQGAEILFNLSADNEGIGKHNYLRSLISQQSARCIAGYVFSSCGFGESTTDVVFAGNGLIYENGTLLAANERFSFEGQVVISEIDVEHLRTERRVNTTFAACHANCVSALPVRISTEYVNSRDLNLTRTFEPHPFVPQGIALDERCEEVFSIQVSGLAQRLVHTKAKSAVIGISGGLDSTLALLVCVNQNTAFASCLRGYIST
;
A
#
# COMPACT_ATOMS: atom_id res chain seq x y z
N VAL A 1 -11.94 13.74 -10.30
CA VAL A 1 -11.46 14.85 -9.47
C VAL A 1 -12.36 14.98 -8.27
N GLU A 2 -11.83 15.19 -7.10
CA GLU A 2 -12.54 15.59 -5.87
C GLU A 2 -11.89 16.89 -5.33
N ILE A 3 -12.57 17.56 -4.43
CA ILE A 3 -12.14 18.89 -3.97
C ILE A 3 -12.01 18.90 -2.45
N CYS A 4 -10.80 19.22 -2.00
CA CYS A 4 -10.47 19.56 -0.62
C CYS A 4 -11.11 18.60 0.41
N GLU A 5 -12.18 19.03 1.07
CA GLU A 5 -12.88 18.33 2.14
C GLU A 5 -13.49 16.97 1.74
N ASP A 6 -13.66 16.72 0.44
CA ASP A 6 -14.16 15.44 -0.06
C ASP A 6 -13.33 14.25 0.43
N LEU A 7 -12.00 14.42 0.52
CA LEU A 7 -11.09 13.38 1.04
C LEU A 7 -11.34 13.03 2.50
N TRP A 8 -11.81 14.00 3.30
CA TRP A 8 -12.02 13.85 4.74
C TRP A 8 -13.37 13.22 5.08
N ALA A 9 -14.25 13.09 4.08
CA ALA A 9 -15.54 12.44 4.28
C ALA A 9 -15.37 10.95 4.64
N PRO A 10 -16.25 10.37 5.46
CA PRO A 10 -16.23 8.94 5.79
C PRO A 10 -16.29 8.03 4.56
N ILE A 11 -16.97 8.48 3.50
CA ILE A 11 -17.03 7.84 2.19
C ILE A 11 -16.66 8.90 1.15
N PRO A 12 -15.36 9.03 0.82
CA PRO A 12 -14.92 10.01 -0.17
C PRO A 12 -15.50 9.74 -1.55
N PRO A 13 -15.84 10.76 -2.34
CA PRO A 13 -16.28 10.60 -3.72
C PRO A 13 -15.32 9.76 -4.58
N SER A 14 -14.02 9.86 -4.32
CA SER A 14 -12.99 9.05 -4.99
C SER A 14 -13.22 7.56 -4.89
N SER A 15 -13.86 7.06 -3.82
CA SER A 15 -14.25 5.64 -3.71
C SER A 15 -15.21 5.22 -4.82
N THR A 16 -16.27 6.01 -5.03
CA THR A 16 -17.25 5.78 -6.11
C THR A 16 -16.62 5.98 -7.49
N LEU A 17 -15.80 7.04 -7.66
CA LEU A 17 -15.11 7.31 -8.92
C LEU A 17 -14.17 6.16 -9.32
N ALA A 18 -13.44 5.60 -8.38
CA ALA A 18 -12.57 4.44 -8.61
C ALA A 18 -13.36 3.19 -9.03
N LEU A 19 -14.49 2.91 -8.35
CA LEU A 19 -15.39 1.82 -8.71
C LEU A 19 -16.03 2.03 -10.10
N GLN A 20 -16.17 3.27 -10.56
CA GLN A 20 -16.63 3.61 -11.90
C GLN A 20 -15.53 3.60 -12.96
N GLY A 21 -14.30 3.25 -12.59
CA GLY A 21 -13.18 3.06 -13.50
C GLY A 21 -12.11 4.16 -13.47
N ALA A 22 -12.21 5.15 -12.59
CA ALA A 22 -11.12 6.13 -12.44
C ALA A 22 -9.87 5.44 -11.90
N GLU A 23 -8.76 5.59 -12.62
CA GLU A 23 -7.46 4.97 -12.29
C GLU A 23 -6.52 5.95 -11.62
N ILE A 24 -6.68 7.24 -11.90
CA ILE A 24 -5.95 8.33 -11.26
C ILE A 24 -6.97 9.30 -10.67
N LEU A 25 -6.81 9.58 -9.39
CA LEU A 25 -7.65 10.47 -8.59
C LEU A 25 -6.88 11.76 -8.33
N PHE A 26 -7.54 12.89 -8.50
CA PHE A 26 -6.96 14.21 -8.22
C PHE A 26 -7.77 14.86 -7.11
N ASN A 27 -7.08 15.43 -6.12
CA ASN A 27 -7.67 16.29 -5.11
C ASN A 27 -7.00 17.67 -5.15
N LEU A 28 -7.80 18.69 -5.44
CA LEU A 28 -7.39 20.09 -5.41
C LEU A 28 -7.86 20.69 -4.10
N SER A 29 -6.93 21.14 -3.28
CA SER A 29 -7.19 21.48 -1.89
C SER A 29 -6.74 22.91 -1.52
N ALA A 30 -7.46 23.50 -0.60
CA ALA A 30 -7.05 24.67 0.18
C ALA A 30 -7.06 24.27 1.67
N ASP A 31 -6.30 23.24 1.99
CA ASP A 31 -6.27 22.65 3.32
C ASP A 31 -5.27 23.39 4.21
N ASN A 32 -5.77 24.02 5.28
CA ASN A 32 -4.94 24.73 6.23
C ASN A 32 -4.07 23.79 7.06
N GLU A 33 -2.90 24.27 7.42
CA GLU A 33 -1.95 23.47 8.20
C GLU A 33 -2.21 23.55 9.70
N GLY A 34 -1.93 22.42 10.38
CA GLY A 34 -1.99 22.30 11.84
C GLY A 34 -0.95 21.30 12.34
N ILE A 35 -0.58 21.42 13.62
CA ILE A 35 0.41 20.51 14.22
C ILE A 35 -0.09 19.07 14.14
N GLY A 36 0.73 18.19 13.54
CA GLY A 36 0.42 16.76 13.36
C GLY A 36 -0.52 16.43 12.21
N LYS A 37 -1.20 17.40 11.60
CA LYS A 37 -2.16 17.20 10.51
C LYS A 37 -1.53 16.58 9.28
N HIS A 38 -0.29 16.95 8.94
CA HIS A 38 0.41 16.40 7.79
C HIS A 38 0.58 14.87 7.82
N ASN A 39 0.92 14.30 8.96
CA ASN A 39 1.05 12.84 9.09
C ASN A 39 -0.30 12.14 8.90
N TYR A 40 -1.36 12.72 9.44
CA TYR A 40 -2.71 12.22 9.24
C TYR A 40 -3.14 12.32 7.78
N LEU A 41 -2.90 13.45 7.12
CA LEU A 41 -3.16 13.66 5.69
C LEU A 41 -2.45 12.61 4.83
N ARG A 42 -1.15 12.37 5.08
CA ARG A 42 -0.39 11.34 4.37
C ARG A 42 -0.97 9.95 4.55
N SER A 43 -1.37 9.60 5.76
CA SER A 43 -2.00 8.32 6.05
C SER A 43 -3.35 8.19 5.35
N LEU A 44 -4.13 9.25 5.32
CA LEU A 44 -5.44 9.32 4.68
C LEU A 44 -5.32 9.11 3.16
N ILE A 45 -4.41 9.84 2.51
CA ILE A 45 -4.16 9.71 1.06
C ILE A 45 -3.61 8.31 0.74
N SER A 46 -2.65 7.81 1.51
CA SER A 46 -2.08 6.48 1.33
C SER A 46 -3.17 5.39 1.38
N GLN A 47 -4.01 5.43 2.41
CA GLN A 47 -5.09 4.46 2.55
C GLN A 47 -6.16 4.59 1.46
N GLN A 48 -6.50 5.81 1.05
CA GLN A 48 -7.48 6.03 -0.01
C GLN A 48 -6.95 5.55 -1.36
N SER A 49 -5.69 5.84 -1.68
CA SER A 49 -4.99 5.32 -2.86
C SER A 49 -4.98 3.78 -2.89
N ALA A 50 -4.65 3.14 -1.75
CA ALA A 50 -4.61 1.69 -1.62
C ALA A 50 -5.99 1.04 -1.74
N ARG A 51 -7.01 1.56 -1.04
CA ARG A 51 -8.38 1.02 -1.11
C ARG A 51 -8.99 1.13 -2.49
N CYS A 52 -8.69 2.23 -3.18
CA CYS A 52 -9.14 2.47 -4.54
C CYS A 52 -8.30 1.75 -5.60
N ILE A 53 -7.15 1.17 -5.23
CA ILE A 53 -6.16 0.62 -6.17
C ILE A 53 -5.93 1.63 -7.30
N ALA A 54 -5.50 2.83 -6.93
CA ALA A 54 -5.45 3.98 -7.81
C ALA A 54 -4.19 4.82 -7.59
N GLY A 55 -3.80 5.57 -8.61
CA GLY A 55 -2.95 6.73 -8.42
C GLY A 55 -3.73 7.84 -7.71
N TYR A 56 -3.12 8.53 -6.76
CA TYR A 56 -3.73 9.66 -6.07
C TYR A 56 -2.80 10.85 -6.07
N VAL A 57 -3.25 11.94 -6.67
CA VAL A 57 -2.50 13.19 -6.79
C VAL A 57 -3.19 14.25 -5.95
N PHE A 58 -2.51 14.70 -4.92
CA PHE A 58 -2.98 15.74 -4.02
C PHE A 58 -2.18 17.02 -4.24
N SER A 59 -2.86 18.13 -4.42
CA SER A 59 -2.25 19.45 -4.54
C SER A 59 -3.00 20.45 -3.67
N SER A 60 -2.30 21.08 -2.74
CA SER A 60 -2.87 22.10 -1.86
C SER A 60 -2.21 23.45 -2.08
N CYS A 61 -2.95 24.51 -1.81
CA CYS A 61 -2.42 25.88 -1.83
C CYS A 61 -1.27 26.05 -0.84
N GLY A 62 -0.41 27.01 -1.11
CA GLY A 62 0.77 27.32 -0.32
C GLY A 62 0.90 28.80 -0.01
N PHE A 63 2.15 29.26 0.10
CA PHE A 63 2.46 30.66 0.35
C PHE A 63 1.87 31.56 -0.72
N GLY A 64 1.30 32.69 -0.30
CA GLY A 64 0.66 33.68 -1.21
C GLY A 64 -0.83 33.48 -1.36
N GLU A 65 -1.41 32.39 -0.84
CA GLU A 65 -2.85 32.22 -0.78
C GLU A 65 -3.47 33.19 0.24
N SER A 66 -4.71 33.65 -0.05
CA SER A 66 -5.41 34.58 0.81
C SER A 66 -5.78 33.93 2.15
N THR A 67 -5.33 34.55 3.24
CA THR A 67 -5.62 34.05 4.60
C THR A 67 -5.66 35.21 5.57
N THR A 68 -6.49 35.09 6.61
CA THR A 68 -6.46 35.97 7.78
C THR A 68 -5.72 35.32 8.94
N ASP A 69 -6.10 34.08 9.29
CA ASP A 69 -5.66 33.43 10.52
C ASP A 69 -5.12 32.00 10.31
N VAL A 70 -5.02 31.56 9.07
CA VAL A 70 -4.57 30.20 8.73
C VAL A 70 -3.29 30.22 7.91
N VAL A 71 -2.55 29.11 7.93
CA VAL A 71 -1.33 28.92 7.16
C VAL A 71 -1.51 27.73 6.25
N PHE A 72 -1.02 27.85 5.02
CA PHE A 72 -1.00 26.79 4.02
C PHE A 72 0.43 26.32 3.77
N ALA A 73 0.64 25.02 3.78
CA ALA A 73 1.97 24.44 3.64
C ALA A 73 2.38 24.15 2.19
N GLY A 74 1.47 24.20 1.23
CA GLY A 74 1.75 23.89 -0.17
C GLY A 74 2.03 22.40 -0.40
N ASN A 75 1.24 21.50 0.21
CA ASN A 75 1.44 20.05 0.04
C ASN A 75 1.18 19.63 -1.40
N GLY A 76 2.17 19.01 -2.06
CA GLY A 76 2.05 18.28 -3.31
C GLY A 76 2.48 16.84 -3.07
N LEU A 77 1.56 15.87 -3.24
CA LEU A 77 1.79 14.48 -2.92
C LEU A 77 1.28 13.59 -4.05
N ILE A 78 2.08 12.61 -4.47
CA ILE A 78 1.68 11.61 -5.47
C ILE A 78 1.83 10.23 -4.87
N TYR A 79 0.74 9.48 -4.84
CA TYR A 79 0.68 8.11 -4.36
C TYR A 79 0.24 7.15 -5.47
N GLU A 80 0.68 5.91 -5.37
CA GLU A 80 0.23 4.79 -6.20
C GLU A 80 -0.03 3.59 -5.30
N ASN A 81 -1.26 3.09 -5.30
CA ASN A 81 -1.65 1.91 -4.52
C ASN A 81 -1.12 1.93 -3.08
N GLY A 82 -1.24 3.08 -2.41
CA GLY A 82 -0.80 3.28 -1.03
C GLY A 82 0.66 3.71 -0.84
N THR A 83 1.49 3.61 -1.87
CA THR A 83 2.91 3.97 -1.81
C THR A 83 3.13 5.42 -2.22
N LEU A 84 3.88 6.17 -1.43
CA LEU A 84 4.30 7.53 -1.80
C LEU A 84 5.35 7.46 -2.91
N LEU A 85 5.07 8.10 -4.04
CA LEU A 85 6.00 8.19 -5.17
C LEU A 85 6.81 9.49 -5.14
N ALA A 86 6.16 10.60 -4.84
CA ALA A 86 6.83 11.90 -4.80
C ALA A 86 6.10 12.87 -3.86
N ALA A 87 6.86 13.79 -3.28
CA ALA A 87 6.37 14.87 -2.44
C ALA A 87 7.26 16.11 -2.63
N ASN A 88 6.68 17.29 -2.49
CA ASN A 88 7.44 18.53 -2.43
C ASN A 88 7.85 18.89 -1.00
N GLU A 89 8.70 19.90 -0.89
CA GLU A 89 9.01 20.55 0.37
C GLU A 89 7.84 21.43 0.83
N ARG A 90 7.51 21.33 2.12
CA ARG A 90 6.45 22.13 2.73
C ARG A 90 6.94 23.52 3.14
N PHE A 91 6.02 24.47 3.19
CA PHE A 91 6.29 25.85 3.62
C PHE A 91 7.28 26.61 2.74
N SER A 92 7.45 26.20 1.49
CA SER A 92 8.22 26.96 0.52
C SER A 92 7.50 28.26 0.18
N PHE A 93 8.29 29.34 0.04
CA PHE A 93 7.81 30.64 -0.42
C PHE A 93 7.74 30.74 -1.94
N GLU A 94 8.22 29.71 -2.64
CA GLU A 94 8.24 29.64 -4.10
C GLU A 94 7.31 28.52 -4.60
N GLY A 95 6.80 28.69 -5.82
CA GLY A 95 6.03 27.65 -6.49
C GLY A 95 6.88 26.41 -6.75
N GLN A 96 6.31 25.25 -6.48
CA GLN A 96 6.99 23.96 -6.70
C GLN A 96 6.19 23.09 -7.65
N VAL A 97 6.89 22.24 -8.41
CA VAL A 97 6.31 21.23 -9.28
C VAL A 97 6.79 19.86 -8.84
N VAL A 98 5.85 18.94 -8.63
CA VAL A 98 6.13 17.54 -8.31
C VAL A 98 5.76 16.69 -9.51
N ILE A 99 6.69 15.85 -9.95
CA ILE A 99 6.51 14.97 -11.10
C ILE A 99 6.80 13.53 -10.68
N SER A 100 5.97 12.60 -11.10
CA SER A 100 6.19 11.17 -10.95
C SER A 100 5.48 10.38 -12.05
N GLU A 101 5.79 9.11 -12.14
CA GLU A 101 5.21 8.15 -13.08
C GLU A 101 4.32 7.18 -12.33
N ILE A 102 3.09 6.96 -12.82
CA ILE A 102 2.12 6.02 -12.25
C ILE A 102 1.95 4.85 -13.21
N ASP A 103 2.14 3.62 -12.73
CA ASP A 103 1.94 2.40 -13.51
C ASP A 103 0.46 1.99 -13.55
N VAL A 104 -0.26 2.55 -14.51
CA VAL A 104 -1.69 2.31 -14.72
C VAL A 104 -1.97 0.85 -15.09
N GLU A 105 -1.07 0.19 -15.82
CA GLU A 105 -1.25 -1.22 -16.21
C GLU A 105 -1.14 -2.16 -15.00
N HIS A 106 -0.25 -1.85 -14.07
CA HIS A 106 -0.16 -2.55 -12.80
C HIS A 106 -1.44 -2.38 -11.99
N LEU A 107 -1.94 -1.14 -11.85
CA LEU A 107 -3.20 -0.86 -11.13
C LEU A 107 -4.39 -1.63 -11.74
N ARG A 108 -4.47 -1.70 -13.07
CA ARG A 108 -5.50 -2.49 -13.78
C ARG A 108 -5.40 -3.97 -13.47
N THR A 109 -4.18 -4.49 -13.40
CA THR A 109 -3.93 -5.90 -13.10
C THR A 109 -4.34 -6.22 -11.67
N GLU A 110 -3.96 -5.39 -10.70
CA GLU A 110 -4.38 -5.52 -9.31
C GLU A 110 -5.89 -5.50 -9.15
N ARG A 111 -6.59 -4.58 -9.81
CA ARG A 111 -8.07 -4.52 -9.79
C ARG A 111 -8.72 -5.77 -10.36
N ARG A 112 -8.12 -6.38 -11.39
CA ARG A 112 -8.66 -7.61 -12.01
C ARG A 112 -8.58 -8.83 -11.11
N VAL A 113 -7.54 -8.95 -10.31
CA VAL A 113 -7.35 -10.09 -9.40
C VAL A 113 -8.02 -9.88 -8.05
N ASN A 114 -8.38 -8.65 -7.70
CA ASN A 114 -9.02 -8.32 -6.43
C ASN A 114 -10.54 -8.56 -6.49
N THR A 115 -10.97 -9.70 -5.96
CA THR A 115 -12.38 -10.10 -5.96
C THR A 115 -13.29 -9.17 -5.15
N THR A 116 -12.75 -8.57 -4.07
CA THR A 116 -13.49 -7.60 -3.25
C THR A 116 -13.76 -6.32 -4.03
N PHE A 117 -12.76 -5.82 -4.74
CA PHE A 117 -12.93 -4.64 -5.61
C PHE A 117 -13.97 -4.90 -6.70
N ALA A 118 -13.91 -6.08 -7.35
CA ALA A 118 -14.87 -6.48 -8.38
C ALA A 118 -16.31 -6.58 -7.83
N ALA A 119 -16.49 -7.12 -6.63
CA ALA A 119 -17.80 -7.20 -5.98
C ALA A 119 -18.35 -5.81 -5.64
N CYS A 120 -17.51 -4.89 -5.16
CA CYS A 120 -17.90 -3.50 -4.90
C CYS A 120 -18.27 -2.77 -6.20
N HIS A 121 -17.51 -2.97 -7.28
CA HIS A 121 -17.81 -2.41 -8.60
C HIS A 121 -19.20 -2.87 -9.12
N ALA A 122 -19.52 -4.14 -9.00
CA ALA A 122 -20.80 -4.70 -9.45
C ALA A 122 -22.00 -4.09 -8.72
N ASN A 123 -21.83 -3.61 -7.50
CA ASN A 123 -22.88 -3.00 -6.67
C ASN A 123 -22.85 -1.45 -6.69
N CYS A 124 -21.93 -0.86 -7.43
CA CYS A 124 -21.81 0.58 -7.51
C CYS A 124 -22.87 1.20 -8.42
N VAL A 125 -23.54 2.25 -7.93
CA VAL A 125 -24.46 3.04 -8.77
C VAL A 125 -23.66 3.84 -9.77
N SER A 126 -23.87 3.62 -11.06
CA SER A 126 -23.15 4.33 -12.11
C SER A 126 -23.60 5.79 -12.20
N ALA A 127 -22.68 6.74 -12.02
CA ALA A 127 -22.84 8.09 -12.51
C ALA A 127 -22.34 8.16 -13.96
N LEU A 128 -22.96 9.00 -14.78
CA LEU A 128 -22.47 9.20 -16.15
C LEU A 128 -21.16 10.01 -16.12
N PRO A 129 -20.04 9.45 -16.58
CA PRO A 129 -18.78 10.18 -16.63
C PRO A 129 -18.84 11.26 -17.72
N VAL A 130 -18.25 12.42 -17.43
CA VAL A 130 -17.98 13.41 -18.47
C VAL A 130 -16.76 12.93 -19.27
N ARG A 131 -16.94 12.73 -20.57
CA ARG A 131 -15.85 12.32 -21.47
C ARG A 131 -15.28 13.55 -22.18
N ILE A 132 -13.97 13.73 -22.03
CA ILE A 132 -13.20 14.75 -22.73
C ILE A 132 -12.26 14.01 -23.69
N SER A 133 -12.43 14.25 -25.00
CA SER A 133 -11.50 13.70 -25.99
C SER A 133 -10.26 14.55 -26.05
N THR A 134 -9.10 13.91 -25.92
CA THR A 134 -7.79 14.55 -26.09
C THR A 134 -6.99 13.80 -27.17
N GLU A 135 -6.03 14.46 -27.77
CA GLU A 135 -5.07 13.79 -28.63
C GLU A 135 -4.20 12.86 -27.78
N TYR A 136 -4.08 11.61 -28.21
CA TYR A 136 -3.21 10.65 -27.57
C TYR A 136 -1.80 10.79 -28.14
N VAL A 137 -0.86 11.21 -27.31
CA VAL A 137 0.55 11.23 -27.66
C VAL A 137 1.14 9.87 -27.26
N ASN A 138 1.30 8.98 -28.24
CA ASN A 138 2.00 7.71 -28.04
C ASN A 138 3.51 7.99 -28.02
N SER A 139 4.08 8.16 -26.84
CA SER A 139 5.52 8.22 -26.68
C SER A 139 6.08 6.81 -26.65
N ARG A 140 6.69 6.37 -27.75
CA ARG A 140 7.39 5.08 -27.85
C ARG A 140 8.73 5.09 -27.10
N ASP A 141 9.24 6.26 -26.76
CA ASP A 141 10.53 6.49 -26.13
C ASP A 141 10.33 7.01 -24.68
N LEU A 142 9.57 6.28 -23.88
CA LEU A 142 9.45 6.55 -22.45
C LEU A 142 10.72 6.10 -21.73
N ASN A 143 11.55 7.05 -21.34
CA ASN A 143 12.60 6.80 -20.37
C ASN A 143 11.97 6.87 -18.97
N LEU A 144 11.80 5.73 -18.32
CA LEU A 144 11.33 5.68 -16.95
C LEU A 144 12.38 6.34 -16.03
N THR A 145 11.96 7.31 -15.25
CA THR A 145 12.79 7.96 -14.23
C THR A 145 12.62 7.28 -12.87
N ARG A 146 11.56 6.50 -12.72
CA ARG A 146 11.22 5.73 -11.53
C ARG A 146 12.07 4.48 -11.43
N THR A 147 12.64 4.22 -10.27
CA THR A 147 13.31 2.96 -9.94
C THR A 147 12.32 1.99 -9.31
N PHE A 148 12.33 0.74 -9.76
CA PHE A 148 11.54 -0.34 -9.17
C PHE A 148 12.43 -1.18 -8.26
N GLU A 149 11.91 -1.57 -7.10
CA GLU A 149 12.61 -2.48 -6.20
C GLU A 149 12.76 -3.86 -6.87
N PRO A 150 14.00 -4.33 -7.12
CA PRO A 150 14.21 -5.61 -7.80
C PRO A 150 13.83 -6.81 -6.93
N HIS A 151 13.73 -6.61 -5.62
CA HIS A 151 13.41 -7.67 -4.66
C HIS A 151 12.25 -7.25 -3.73
N PRO A 152 11.02 -7.07 -4.26
CA PRO A 152 9.89 -6.52 -3.50
C PRO A 152 9.46 -7.39 -2.31
N PHE A 153 9.84 -8.67 -2.31
CA PHE A 153 9.51 -9.62 -1.25
C PHE A 153 10.60 -9.75 -0.18
N VAL A 154 11.75 -9.10 -0.37
CA VAL A 154 12.84 -9.13 0.61
C VAL A 154 12.72 -7.91 1.51
N PRO A 155 12.46 -8.09 2.82
CA PRO A 155 12.40 -6.96 3.75
C PRO A 155 13.72 -6.20 3.76
N GLN A 156 13.64 -4.87 3.82
CA GLN A 156 14.81 -4.01 3.83
C GLN A 156 14.68 -2.91 4.90
N GLY A 157 15.84 -2.37 5.31
CA GLY A 157 15.90 -1.23 6.20
C GLY A 157 15.54 -1.54 7.66
N ILE A 158 15.09 -0.53 8.38
CA ILE A 158 14.82 -0.56 9.85
C ILE A 158 13.76 -1.61 10.24
N ALA A 159 12.82 -1.90 9.33
CA ALA A 159 11.76 -2.88 9.56
C ALA A 159 12.17 -4.33 9.23
N LEU A 160 13.46 -4.60 8.92
CA LEU A 160 13.92 -5.93 8.53
C LEU A 160 13.66 -6.97 9.62
N ASP A 161 14.11 -6.68 10.84
CA ASP A 161 13.99 -7.62 11.96
C ASP A 161 12.52 -7.90 12.30
N GLU A 162 11.71 -6.86 12.39
CA GLU A 162 10.26 -6.97 12.65
C GLU A 162 9.56 -7.82 11.58
N ARG A 163 9.86 -7.59 10.31
CA ARG A 163 9.28 -8.36 9.21
C ARG A 163 9.77 -9.80 9.15
N CYS A 164 11.04 -10.04 9.46
CA CYS A 164 11.58 -11.39 9.55
C CYS A 164 10.91 -12.17 10.69
N GLU A 165 10.71 -11.53 11.85
CA GLU A 165 9.99 -12.12 12.98
C GLU A 165 8.52 -12.42 12.64
N GLU A 166 7.86 -11.49 11.94
CA GLU A 166 6.48 -11.68 11.47
C GLU A 166 6.39 -12.88 10.51
N VAL A 167 7.24 -12.95 9.48
CA VAL A 167 7.28 -14.07 8.52
C VAL A 167 7.53 -15.40 9.23
N PHE A 168 8.47 -15.43 10.17
CA PHE A 168 8.76 -16.61 10.96
C PHE A 168 7.57 -17.02 11.82
N SER A 169 6.92 -16.08 12.49
CA SER A 169 5.74 -16.31 13.31
C SER A 169 4.55 -16.85 12.50
N ILE A 170 4.35 -16.34 11.27
CA ILE A 170 3.34 -16.85 10.34
C ILE A 170 3.60 -18.33 10.02
N GLN A 171 4.85 -18.69 9.70
CA GLN A 171 5.22 -20.07 9.38
C GLN A 171 5.01 -21.01 10.58
N VAL A 172 5.46 -20.57 11.76
CA VAL A 172 5.28 -21.29 13.02
C VAL A 172 3.79 -21.53 13.30
N SER A 173 2.98 -20.48 13.24
CA SER A 173 1.54 -20.55 13.50
C SER A 173 0.80 -21.43 12.48
N GLY A 174 1.17 -21.32 11.20
CA GLY A 174 0.60 -22.14 10.14
C GLY A 174 0.88 -23.64 10.33
N LEU A 175 2.11 -23.99 10.70
CA LEU A 175 2.47 -25.37 10.99
C LEU A 175 1.74 -25.88 12.25
N ALA A 176 1.70 -25.06 13.31
CA ALA A 176 0.97 -25.39 14.54
C ALA A 176 -0.48 -25.74 14.28
N GLN A 177 -1.17 -24.90 13.52
CA GLN A 177 -2.56 -25.10 13.15
C GLN A 177 -2.77 -26.44 12.42
N ARG A 178 -1.87 -26.80 11.51
CA ARG A 178 -1.94 -28.08 10.78
C ARG A 178 -1.72 -29.26 11.68
N LEU A 179 -0.72 -29.22 12.56
CA LEU A 179 -0.44 -30.32 13.51
C LEU A 179 -1.60 -30.53 14.47
N VAL A 180 -2.20 -29.45 15.00
CA VAL A 180 -3.40 -29.56 15.85
C VAL A 180 -4.56 -30.19 15.09
N HIS A 181 -4.85 -29.66 13.90
CA HIS A 181 -5.99 -30.14 13.11
C HIS A 181 -5.88 -31.62 12.75
N THR A 182 -4.70 -32.04 12.34
CA THR A 182 -4.44 -33.45 11.98
C THR A 182 -4.24 -34.37 13.20
N LYS A 183 -4.15 -33.80 14.41
CA LYS A 183 -3.80 -34.52 15.64
C LYS A 183 -2.49 -35.30 15.51
N ALA A 184 -1.53 -34.72 14.75
CA ALA A 184 -0.23 -35.34 14.54
C ALA A 184 0.53 -35.49 15.85
N LYS A 185 1.08 -36.70 16.08
CA LYS A 185 1.84 -37.01 17.32
C LYS A 185 3.33 -36.76 17.15
N SER A 186 3.80 -36.64 15.94
CA SER A 186 5.22 -36.39 15.61
C SER A 186 5.34 -35.67 14.26
N ALA A 187 6.45 -34.97 14.09
CA ALA A 187 6.87 -34.41 12.80
C ALA A 187 8.25 -34.99 12.47
N VAL A 188 8.47 -35.33 11.21
CA VAL A 188 9.76 -35.81 10.68
C VAL A 188 10.26 -34.82 9.64
N ILE A 189 11.51 -34.41 9.78
CA ILE A 189 12.15 -33.43 8.88
C ILE A 189 13.41 -34.05 8.32
N GLY A 190 13.51 -34.08 6.98
CA GLY A 190 14.75 -34.42 6.29
C GLY A 190 15.70 -33.22 6.25
N ILE A 191 16.80 -33.29 6.97
CA ILE A 191 17.78 -32.19 7.03
C ILE A 191 18.91 -32.48 6.05
N SER A 192 19.00 -31.69 4.99
CA SER A 192 20.06 -31.77 3.97
C SER A 192 21.29 -30.91 4.29
N GLY A 193 21.24 -30.08 5.36
CA GLY A 193 22.25 -29.07 5.69
C GLY A 193 22.09 -27.76 4.92
N GLY A 194 21.08 -27.64 4.04
CA GLY A 194 20.75 -26.38 3.34
C GLY A 194 19.90 -25.45 4.22
N LEU A 195 19.79 -24.18 3.76
CA LEU A 195 19.04 -23.14 4.47
C LEU A 195 17.56 -23.50 4.66
N ASP A 196 16.91 -24.06 3.64
CA ASP A 196 15.49 -24.41 3.68
C ASP A 196 15.18 -25.46 4.76
N SER A 197 15.96 -26.54 4.81
CA SER A 197 15.79 -27.58 5.79
C SER A 197 16.12 -27.11 7.22
N THR A 198 17.11 -26.22 7.34
CA THR A 198 17.44 -25.59 8.63
C THR A 198 16.33 -24.67 9.10
N LEU A 199 15.75 -23.85 8.21
CA LEU A 199 14.61 -23.00 8.53
C LEU A 199 13.39 -23.84 8.94
N ALA A 200 13.09 -24.90 8.19
CA ALA A 200 12.02 -25.83 8.53
C ALA A 200 12.20 -26.45 9.94
N LEU A 201 13.44 -26.82 10.31
CA LEU A 201 13.77 -27.28 11.64
C LEU A 201 13.50 -26.21 12.70
N LEU A 202 13.97 -24.97 12.48
CA LEU A 202 13.77 -23.86 13.41
C LEU A 202 12.27 -23.56 13.61
N VAL A 203 11.49 -23.57 12.53
CA VAL A 203 10.03 -23.41 12.59
C VAL A 203 9.39 -24.51 13.42
N CYS A 204 9.83 -25.77 13.29
CA CYS A 204 9.31 -26.88 14.09
C CYS A 204 9.73 -26.80 15.56
N VAL A 205 10.95 -26.36 15.86
CA VAL A 205 11.47 -26.30 17.24
C VAL A 205 10.92 -25.10 18.01
N ASN A 206 10.72 -23.98 17.36
CA ASN A 206 10.21 -22.76 18.03
C ASN A 206 8.73 -22.87 18.46
N GLN A 207 8.04 -23.92 18.10
CA GLN A 207 6.72 -24.29 18.64
C GLN A 207 6.72 -24.61 20.15
N ASN A 208 7.88 -24.41 20.80
CA ASN A 208 8.17 -24.94 22.15
C ASN A 208 7.36 -24.37 23.32
N THR A 209 6.49 -23.39 23.15
CA THR A 209 5.67 -22.90 24.27
C THR A 209 4.26 -23.48 24.33
N ALA A 210 3.69 -23.92 23.20
CA ALA A 210 2.33 -24.48 23.17
C ALA A 210 2.29 -26.00 22.86
N PHE A 211 3.33 -26.57 22.25
CA PHE A 211 3.40 -27.93 21.77
C PHE A 211 4.55 -28.79 22.32
N ALA A 212 5.40 -28.24 23.16
CA ALA A 212 6.55 -28.99 23.76
C ALA A 212 6.15 -30.25 24.50
N SER A 213 4.91 -30.37 24.91
CA SER A 213 4.38 -31.60 25.47
C SER A 213 4.04 -32.70 24.44
N CYS A 214 3.86 -32.33 23.18
CA CYS A 214 3.48 -33.23 22.09
C CYS A 214 4.65 -33.69 21.20
N LEU A 215 5.74 -32.92 21.13
CA LEU A 215 6.89 -33.18 20.26
C LEU A 215 8.12 -33.75 21.00
N ARG A 216 7.94 -34.33 22.16
CA ARG A 216 9.03 -35.12 22.81
C ARG A 216 9.26 -36.41 22.06
N GLY A 217 10.28 -36.40 21.24
CA GLY A 217 10.88 -37.61 20.78
C GLY A 217 11.08 -37.71 19.27
N TYR A 218 12.31 -37.87 18.96
CA TYR A 218 12.96 -38.22 17.70
C TYR A 218 13.52 -37.05 16.87
N ILE A 219 14.58 -36.44 17.36
CA ILE A 219 15.67 -36.01 16.50
C ILE A 219 16.57 -37.24 16.36
N SER A 220 16.50 -37.94 15.24
CA SER A 220 17.47 -38.95 14.87
C SER A 220 18.55 -38.23 14.07
N THR A 221 19.75 -38.17 14.62
CA THR A 221 21.01 -37.82 13.94
C THR A 221 21.35 -38.85 12.89
#